data_1559e5f7781884308a07abeef95ee7e9
#
_entry.id   1559e5f7781884308a07abeef95ee7e9
#
_cell.length_a   1.000
_cell.length_b   1.000
_cell.length_c   1.000
_cell.angle_alpha   90.00
_cell.angle_beta   90.00
_cell.angle_gamma   90.00
#
_symmetry.space_group_name_H-M   'P 1'
#
loop_
_entity.id
_entity.type
_entity.pdbx_description
1 polymer ?
#
loop_
_entity_poly.entity_id
_entity_poly.type
_entity_poly.pdbx_seq_one_letter_code
_entity_poly.pdbx_strand_id
1 'polypeptide(L)'
;MSKISIRFFNDREVRAVWDEENSKWWFNVVDIIGVLNEQDDYTKNRNYWKYLKNKLRKENDQLVSATNQLKLTASDGKRYLTDTLDSDGVIALAKNFPNSRSNEFLDWFLYSDNTIDGQSKKKAYT
;
A
#
# COMPACT_ATOMS: atom_id res chain seq x y z
N MET A 1 11.06 -18.05 1.73
CA MET A 1 9.75 -17.73 2.31
C MET A 1 9.61 -16.23 2.52
N SER A 2 8.50 -15.68 2.10
CA SER A 2 8.30 -14.24 2.20
C SER A 2 7.91 -13.80 3.60
N LYS A 3 8.46 -12.67 4.02
CA LYS A 3 8.02 -12.04 5.26
C LYS A 3 6.76 -11.25 4.96
N ILE A 4 5.88 -11.19 5.94
CA ILE A 4 4.63 -10.45 5.85
C ILE A 4 4.60 -9.42 6.97
N SER A 5 4.14 -8.23 6.65
CA SER A 5 3.98 -7.17 7.64
C SER A 5 2.55 -6.64 7.56
N ILE A 6 1.95 -6.41 8.72
CA ILE A 6 0.65 -5.77 8.79
C ILE A 6 0.83 -4.49 9.60
N ARG A 7 0.57 -3.37 8.96
CA ARG A 7 0.73 -2.06 9.58
C ARG A 7 -0.65 -1.44 9.75
N PHE A 8 -0.79 -0.58 10.73
CA PHE A 8 -2.08 0.03 11.02
C PHE A 8 -2.00 1.54 10.95
N PHE A 9 -2.90 2.12 10.19
CA PHE A 9 -3.11 3.56 10.17
C PHE A 9 -4.56 3.83 10.55
N ASN A 10 -4.78 4.54 11.66
CA ASN A 10 -6.13 4.79 12.17
C ASN A 10 -6.95 3.51 12.26
N ASP A 11 -6.34 2.45 12.81
CA ASP A 11 -6.95 1.14 13.00
C ASP A 11 -7.30 0.38 11.71
N ARG A 12 -6.84 0.85 10.57
CA ARG A 12 -7.02 0.13 9.30
C ARG A 12 -5.73 -0.54 8.89
N GLU A 13 -5.85 -1.78 8.48
CA GLU A 13 -4.71 -2.60 8.11
C GLU A 13 -4.15 -2.24 6.75
N VAL A 14 -2.82 -2.22 6.66
CA VAL A 14 -2.10 -2.14 5.40
C VAL A 14 -1.15 -3.33 5.37
N ARG A 15 -1.43 -4.29 4.51
CA ARG A 15 -0.63 -5.51 4.41
C ARG A 15 0.51 -5.31 3.42
N ALA A 16 1.66 -5.90 3.74
CA ALA A 16 2.83 -5.82 2.88
C ALA A 16 3.56 -7.16 2.85
N VAL A 17 4.24 -7.42 1.75
CA VAL A 17 5.04 -8.63 1.57
C VAL A 17 6.46 -8.20 1.22
N TRP A 18 7.43 -8.86 1.86
CA TRP A 18 8.85 -8.57 1.62
C TRP A 18 9.33 -9.33 0.39
N ASP A 19 10.02 -8.61 -0.48
CA ASP A 19 10.65 -9.16 -1.67
C ASP A 19 12.14 -9.28 -1.41
N GLU A 20 12.61 -10.50 -1.18
CA GLU A 20 14.02 -10.76 -0.86
C GLU A 20 14.94 -10.39 -2.01
N GLU A 21 14.54 -10.68 -3.23
CA GLU A 21 15.38 -10.43 -4.40
C GLU A 21 15.66 -8.96 -4.61
N ASN A 22 14.65 -8.13 -4.42
CA ASN A 22 14.76 -6.71 -4.68
C ASN A 22 14.90 -5.88 -3.41
N SER A 23 14.92 -6.53 -2.27
CA SER A 23 15.08 -5.88 -0.96
C SER A 23 14.10 -4.74 -0.75
N LYS A 24 12.83 -5.03 -0.96
CA LYS A 24 11.79 -4.02 -0.79
C LYS A 24 10.47 -4.65 -0.37
N TRP A 25 9.60 -3.82 0.20
CA TRP A 25 8.25 -4.20 0.55
C TRP A 25 7.29 -3.89 -0.58
N TRP A 26 6.31 -4.78 -0.78
CA TRP A 26 5.19 -4.58 -1.71
C TRP A 26 3.92 -4.46 -0.90
N PHE A 27 3.19 -3.38 -1.08
CA PHE A 27 2.03 -3.03 -0.27
C PHE A 27 0.74 -3.30 -1.03
N ASN A 28 -0.27 -3.83 -0.34
CA ASN A 28 -1.58 -4.09 -0.92
C ASN A 28 -2.26 -2.77 -1.28
N VAL A 29 -2.47 -2.53 -2.56
CA VAL A 29 -3.04 -1.27 -3.04
C VAL A 29 -4.45 -1.05 -2.51
N VAL A 30 -5.25 -2.11 -2.47
CA VAL A 30 -6.64 -1.98 -1.99
C VAL A 30 -6.68 -1.57 -0.52
N ASP A 31 -5.74 -2.08 0.28
CA ASP A 31 -5.64 -1.64 1.68
C ASP A 31 -5.29 -0.16 1.78
N ILE A 32 -4.35 0.30 0.95
CA ILE A 32 -3.98 1.72 0.91
C ILE A 32 -5.20 2.58 0.57
N ILE A 33 -5.97 2.14 -0.41
CA ILE A 33 -7.20 2.85 -0.81
C ILE A 33 -8.18 2.92 0.36
N GLY A 34 -8.32 1.82 1.10
CA GLY A 34 -9.21 1.81 2.27
C GLY A 34 -8.80 2.82 3.31
N VAL A 35 -7.51 2.97 3.53
CA VAL A 35 -6.99 3.96 4.47
C VAL A 35 -7.27 5.37 3.97
N LEU A 36 -6.98 5.64 2.71
CA LEU A 36 -7.14 6.99 2.14
C LEU A 36 -8.60 7.41 2.07
N ASN A 37 -9.51 6.48 1.84
CA ASN A 37 -10.95 6.76 1.76
C ASN A 37 -11.67 6.58 3.09
N GLU A 38 -10.99 6.10 4.11
CA GLU A 38 -11.61 5.74 5.39
C GLU A 38 -12.78 4.78 5.18
N GLN A 39 -12.54 3.78 4.35
CA GLN A 39 -13.57 2.80 3.99
C GLN A 39 -13.12 1.42 4.43
N ASP A 40 -13.95 0.75 5.22
CA ASP A 40 -13.62 -0.57 5.76
C ASP A 40 -14.11 -1.73 4.89
N ASP A 41 -15.00 -1.46 3.94
CA ASP A 41 -15.53 -2.49 3.06
C ASP A 41 -14.54 -2.80 1.95
N TYR A 42 -13.93 -3.97 2.02
CA TYR A 42 -12.90 -4.38 1.07
C TYR A 42 -13.42 -4.41 -0.38
N THR A 43 -14.65 -4.85 -0.57
CA THR A 43 -15.24 -4.92 -1.91
C THR A 43 -15.40 -3.52 -2.51
N LYS A 44 -15.82 -2.55 -1.70
CA LYS A 44 -15.92 -1.16 -2.17
C LYS A 44 -14.55 -0.60 -2.53
N ASN A 45 -13.54 -0.91 -1.73
CA ASN A 45 -12.18 -0.46 -2.00
C ASN A 45 -11.63 -1.07 -3.28
N ARG A 46 -11.93 -2.34 -3.50
CA ARG A 46 -11.53 -3.03 -4.71
C ARG A 46 -12.17 -2.42 -5.95
N ASN A 47 -13.46 -2.10 -5.85
CA ASN A 47 -14.18 -1.47 -6.96
C ASN A 47 -13.65 -0.07 -7.24
N TYR A 48 -13.32 0.67 -6.18
CA TYR A 48 -12.72 2.00 -6.33
C TYR A 48 -11.37 1.90 -7.03
N TRP A 49 -10.56 0.91 -6.67
CA TRP A 49 -9.26 0.71 -7.31
C TRP A 49 -9.40 0.41 -8.79
N LYS A 50 -10.40 -0.39 -9.16
CA LYS A 50 -10.67 -0.67 -10.57
C LYS A 50 -10.97 0.61 -11.34
N TYR A 51 -11.83 1.44 -10.77
CA TYR A 51 -12.18 2.74 -11.37
C TYR A 51 -10.94 3.63 -11.49
N LEU A 52 -10.20 3.75 -10.41
CA LEU A 52 -9.02 4.61 -10.37
C LEU A 52 -7.94 4.11 -11.33
N LYS A 53 -7.76 2.81 -11.41
CA LYS A 53 -6.77 2.21 -12.30
C LYS A 53 -7.07 2.55 -13.75
N ASN A 54 -8.34 2.48 -14.15
CA ASN A 54 -8.74 2.85 -15.51
C ASN A 54 -8.50 4.32 -15.79
N LYS A 55 -8.78 5.17 -14.82
CA LYS A 55 -8.54 6.59 -14.95
C LYS A 55 -7.04 6.87 -15.08
N LEU A 56 -6.23 6.25 -14.25
CA LEU A 56 -4.79 6.46 -14.24
C LEU A 56 -4.12 5.95 -15.51
N ARG A 57 -4.65 4.91 -16.13
CA ARG A 57 -4.10 4.44 -17.41
C ARG A 57 -4.11 5.52 -18.47
N LYS A 58 -5.09 6.41 -18.39
CA LYS A 58 -5.20 7.51 -19.35
C LYS A 58 -4.36 8.72 -18.96
N GLU A 59 -4.18 8.94 -17.66
CA GLU A 59 -3.51 10.13 -17.13
C GLU A 59 -2.07 9.89 -16.72
N ASN A 60 -1.80 8.73 -16.15
CA ASN A 60 -0.48 8.40 -15.64
C ASN A 60 -0.28 6.89 -15.67
N ASP A 61 0.00 6.39 -16.87
CA ASP A 61 0.14 4.95 -17.08
C ASP A 61 1.32 4.36 -16.30
N GLN A 62 2.31 5.16 -15.99
CA GLN A 62 3.48 4.69 -15.24
C GLN A 62 3.11 4.12 -13.87
N LEU A 63 2.16 4.75 -13.20
CA LEU A 63 1.74 4.27 -11.90
C LEU A 63 1.07 2.90 -12.01
N VAL A 64 0.21 2.72 -13.02
CA VAL A 64 -0.44 1.43 -13.25
C VAL A 64 0.60 0.37 -13.62
N SER A 65 1.55 0.73 -14.47
CA SER A 65 2.61 -0.19 -14.89
C SER A 65 3.52 -0.59 -13.74
N ALA A 66 3.59 0.21 -12.71
CA ALA A 66 4.41 -0.08 -11.53
C ALA A 66 3.76 -1.09 -10.59
N THR A 67 2.49 -1.43 -10.79
CA THR A 67 1.84 -2.43 -9.94
C THR A 67 2.40 -3.82 -10.23
N ASN A 68 2.50 -4.62 -9.18
CA ASN A 68 2.99 -5.98 -9.26
C ASN A 68 1.94 -6.87 -8.60
N GLN A 69 1.53 -7.94 -9.27
CA GLN A 69 0.54 -8.84 -8.72
C GLN A 69 1.22 -9.94 -7.90
N LEU A 70 0.86 -10.01 -6.64
CA LEU A 70 1.38 -11.02 -5.72
C LEU A 70 0.23 -11.73 -5.05
N LYS A 71 0.46 -12.97 -4.64
CA LYS A 71 -0.54 -13.73 -3.91
C LYS A 71 -0.45 -13.37 -2.43
N LEU A 72 -1.56 -12.88 -1.89
CA LEU A 72 -1.67 -12.54 -0.47
C LEU A 72 -2.76 -13.37 0.17
N THR A 73 -2.54 -13.73 1.43
CA THR A 73 -3.51 -14.53 2.18
C THR A 73 -4.63 -13.62 2.68
N ALA A 74 -5.87 -14.00 2.36
CA ALA A 74 -7.05 -13.27 2.79
C ALA A 74 -7.55 -13.81 4.13
N SER A 75 -8.57 -13.15 4.69
CA SER A 75 -9.15 -13.56 5.96
C SER A 75 -9.76 -14.95 5.93
N ASP A 76 -10.14 -15.44 4.75
CA ASP A 76 -10.69 -16.80 4.61
C ASP A 76 -9.59 -17.87 4.55
N GLY A 77 -8.33 -17.48 4.66
CA GLY A 77 -7.20 -18.39 4.61
C GLY A 77 -6.71 -18.73 3.20
N LYS A 78 -7.43 -18.30 2.19
CA LYS A 78 -7.02 -18.55 0.81
C LYS A 78 -6.12 -17.44 0.29
N ARG A 79 -5.35 -17.77 -0.74
CA ARG A 79 -4.42 -16.80 -1.35
C ARG A 79 -5.00 -16.31 -2.66
N TYR A 80 -4.98 -14.99 -2.84
CA TYR A 80 -5.50 -14.36 -4.06
C TYR A 80 -4.46 -13.44 -4.65
N LEU A 81 -4.46 -13.35 -5.98
CA LEU A 81 -3.63 -12.37 -6.69
C LEU A 81 -4.11 -10.97 -6.32
N THR A 82 -3.18 -10.14 -5.92
CA THR A 82 -3.48 -8.82 -5.41
C THR A 82 -2.54 -7.81 -6.04
N ASP A 83 -3.07 -6.67 -6.44
CA ASP A 83 -2.24 -5.59 -6.96
C ASP A 83 -1.46 -4.98 -5.80
N THR A 84 -0.15 -4.82 -5.99
CA THR A 84 0.73 -4.23 -4.99
C THR A 84 1.57 -3.13 -5.62
N LEU A 85 2.05 -2.22 -4.76
CA LEU A 85 3.00 -1.19 -5.15
C LEU A 85 4.14 -1.18 -4.13
N ASP A 86 5.34 -0.85 -4.59
CA ASP A 86 6.44 -0.62 -3.67
C ASP A 86 6.30 0.76 -3.02
N SER A 87 7.27 1.15 -2.19
CA SER A 87 7.18 2.42 -1.46
C SER A 87 7.01 3.62 -2.39
N ASP A 88 7.78 3.67 -3.46
CA ASP A 88 7.69 4.78 -4.41
C ASP A 88 6.31 4.83 -5.06
N GLY A 89 5.76 3.67 -5.40
CA GLY A 89 4.43 3.58 -6.00
C GLY A 89 3.34 4.02 -5.05
N VAL A 90 3.45 3.63 -3.78
CA VAL A 90 2.49 4.05 -2.76
C VAL A 90 2.50 5.57 -2.58
N ILE A 91 3.70 6.15 -2.54
CA ILE A 91 3.84 7.61 -2.41
C ILE A 91 3.19 8.31 -3.61
N ALA A 92 3.47 7.82 -4.82
CA ALA A 92 2.87 8.40 -6.02
C ALA A 92 1.36 8.28 -6.02
N LEU A 93 0.83 7.15 -5.59
CA LEU A 93 -0.61 6.95 -5.49
C LEU A 93 -1.24 7.95 -4.53
N ALA A 94 -0.66 8.09 -3.34
CA ALA A 94 -1.19 8.99 -2.33
C ALA A 94 -1.16 10.45 -2.80
N LYS A 95 -0.09 10.84 -3.50
CA LYS A 95 0.02 12.20 -4.02
C LYS A 95 -1.04 12.50 -5.09
N ASN A 96 -1.48 11.48 -5.80
CA ASN A 96 -2.50 11.64 -6.83
C ASN A 96 -3.92 11.45 -6.29
N PHE A 97 -4.04 11.14 -5.02
CA PHE A 97 -5.33 10.88 -4.41
C PHE A 97 -6.03 12.21 -4.10
N PRO A 98 -7.29 12.38 -4.52
CA PRO A 98 -7.96 13.67 -4.40
C PRO A 98 -8.59 13.85 -3.01
N ASN A 99 -7.77 13.82 -1.95
CA ASN A 99 -8.32 14.07 -0.64
C ASN A 99 -7.23 14.62 0.30
N SER A 100 -7.67 15.40 1.27
CA SER A 100 -6.75 16.10 2.16
C SER A 100 -6.02 15.19 3.15
N ARG A 101 -6.46 13.95 3.23
CA ARG A 101 -5.89 12.99 4.17
C ARG A 101 -4.57 12.41 3.69
N SER A 102 -4.25 12.61 2.42
CA SER A 102 -3.07 12.00 1.85
C SER A 102 -1.76 12.50 2.49
N ASN A 103 -1.72 13.74 2.97
CA ASN A 103 -0.52 14.24 3.65
C ASN A 103 -0.29 13.52 4.97
N GLU A 104 -1.35 13.34 5.75
CA GLU A 104 -1.28 12.62 7.01
C GLU A 104 -0.86 11.18 6.80
N PHE A 105 -1.44 10.55 5.77
CA PHE A 105 -1.08 9.19 5.40
C PHE A 105 0.39 9.11 4.99
N LEU A 106 0.89 10.03 4.19
CA LEU A 106 2.27 10.02 3.74
C LEU A 106 3.25 10.13 4.91
N ASP A 107 2.95 11.00 5.86
CA ASP A 107 3.80 11.13 7.04
C ASP A 107 3.88 9.81 7.81
N TRP A 108 2.73 9.19 8.04
CA TRP A 108 2.69 7.90 8.71
C TRP A 108 3.43 6.82 7.90
N PHE A 109 3.20 6.80 6.60
CA PHE A 109 3.78 5.77 5.75
C PHE A 109 5.31 5.84 5.75
N LEU A 110 5.84 7.03 5.61
CA LEU A 110 7.28 7.21 5.58
C LEU A 110 7.92 6.82 6.91
N TYR A 111 7.28 7.14 8.02
CA TYR A 111 7.77 6.74 9.32
C TYR A 111 7.69 5.22 9.50
N SER A 112 6.57 4.64 9.14
CA SER A 112 6.34 3.21 9.30
C SER A 112 7.31 2.37 8.46
N ASP A 113 7.54 2.79 7.23
CA ASP A 113 8.47 2.11 6.34
C ASP A 113 9.88 2.10 6.93
N ASN A 114 10.32 3.24 7.42
CA ASN A 114 11.64 3.37 8.02
C ASN A 114 11.80 2.52 9.27
N THR A 115 10.79 2.47 10.12
CA THR A 115 10.90 1.71 11.36
C THR A 115 10.88 0.21 11.15
N ILE A 116 10.24 -0.24 10.09
CA ILE A 116 10.18 -1.68 9.82
C ILE A 116 11.47 -2.18 9.20
N ASP A 117 12.02 -1.43 8.27
CA ASP A 117 13.19 -1.86 7.55
C ASP A 117 14.48 -1.68 8.32
N GLY A 118 14.54 -0.67 9.15
CA GLY A 118 15.75 -0.40 9.86
C GLY A 118 15.47 0.06 11.27
N GLN A 119 15.50 -0.86 12.20
CA GLN A 119 15.29 -0.49 13.57
C GLN A 119 16.22 0.61 14.04
N SER A 120 17.42 0.63 13.48
CA SER A 120 18.37 1.68 13.83
C SER A 120 17.87 3.06 13.49
N LYS A 121 17.06 3.18 12.44
CA LYS A 121 16.54 4.48 12.03
C LYS A 121 15.57 5.05 13.04
N LYS A 122 14.88 4.20 13.74
CA LYS A 122 13.96 4.61 14.76
C LYS A 122 14.64 5.46 15.81
N LYS A 123 15.89 5.18 16.09
CA LYS A 123 16.64 5.89 17.10
C LYS A 123 16.99 7.30 16.69
N ALA A 124 17.01 7.56 15.42
CA ALA A 124 17.32 8.89 14.91
C ALA A 124 16.25 9.91 15.25
N TYR A 125 15.08 9.43 15.61
CA TYR A 125 13.95 10.32 15.91
C TYR A 125 13.83 10.66 17.38
N THR A 126 14.62 10.06 18.18
CA THR A 126 14.53 10.26 19.62
C THR A 126 15.52 11.29 20.10
#